data_9d3b7fd439bde1141e60580e9ae028c4
#
_entry.id   9d3b7fd439bde1141e60580e9ae028c4
#
_cell.length_a   1.000
_cell.length_b   1.000
_cell.length_c   1.000
_cell.angle_alpha   90.00
_cell.angle_beta   90.00
_cell.angle_gamma   90.00
#
_symmetry.space_group_name_H-M   'P 1'
#
loop_
_entity.id
_entity.type
_entity.pdbx_description
1 polymer ?
#
loop_
_entity_poly.entity_id
_entity_poly.type
_entity_poly.pdbx_seq_one_letter_code
_entity_poly.pdbx_strand_id
1 'polypeptide(L)'
;MFIWSTMNSADQGVFPMDTAFKRRWNFEYLGINENEEKISGIGKIELAGSDEPIEWNILRRAINAKMSSDQFKINEDKLMGPFFLSKKVIASDENGMIIDTKKFVDAFKSKVIMYLYEDAVKQGKHRFFDGCDNSKYSSVCDAFDEIGMGSFRSNFKENFYDKQKDEA
;
A
#
# COMPACT_ATOMS: atom_id res chain seq x y z
N MET A 1 23.48 26.79 -11.26
CA MET A 1 22.21 26.15 -11.69
C MET A 1 22.16 24.78 -10.99
N PHE A 2 21.08 24.48 -10.28
CA PHE A 2 20.86 23.17 -9.65
C PHE A 2 19.80 22.43 -10.47
N ILE A 3 20.00 21.15 -10.72
CA ILE A 3 19.08 20.29 -11.43
C ILE A 3 18.68 19.14 -10.47
N TRP A 4 17.39 18.99 -10.23
CA TRP A 4 16.82 17.90 -9.43
C TRP A 4 16.04 16.98 -10.37
N SER A 5 16.24 15.68 -10.21
CA SER A 5 15.53 14.66 -10.97
C SER A 5 15.19 13.48 -10.08
N THR A 6 14.05 12.83 -10.33
CA THR A 6 13.69 11.59 -9.69
C THR A 6 13.71 10.45 -10.71
N MET A 7 14.08 9.27 -10.27
CA MET A 7 14.05 8.07 -11.10
C MET A 7 13.55 6.89 -10.28
N ASN A 8 12.84 5.98 -10.92
CA ASN A 8 12.58 4.67 -10.37
C ASN A 8 13.76 3.76 -10.71
N SER A 9 14.45 3.24 -9.68
CA SER A 9 15.62 2.37 -9.87
C SER A 9 15.27 0.99 -10.46
N ALA A 10 13.99 0.62 -10.42
CA ALA A 10 13.51 -0.70 -10.80
C ALA A 10 12.94 -0.79 -12.21
N ASP A 11 12.82 0.31 -12.94
CA ASP A 11 12.37 0.31 -14.33
C ASP A 11 13.42 -0.34 -15.23
N GLN A 12 13.47 -1.68 -15.19
CA GLN A 12 14.37 -2.51 -16.00
C GLN A 12 13.98 -2.56 -17.49
N GLY A 13 12.82 -2.00 -17.84
CA GLY A 13 12.40 -1.86 -19.24
C GLY A 13 13.01 -0.66 -19.96
N VAL A 14 13.66 0.25 -19.24
CA VAL A 14 14.40 1.40 -19.79
C VAL A 14 15.89 1.07 -19.72
N PHE A 15 16.65 1.48 -20.72
CA PHE A 15 18.10 1.26 -20.73
C PHE A 15 18.75 1.64 -19.41
N PRO A 16 19.57 0.76 -18.81
CA PRO A 16 20.24 1.08 -17.56
C PRO A 16 21.07 2.35 -17.79
N MET A 17 20.95 3.30 -16.85
CA MET A 17 21.68 4.56 -16.91
C MET A 17 23.18 4.27 -16.98
N ASP A 18 23.86 4.84 -18.00
CA ASP A 18 25.29 4.68 -18.20
C ASP A 18 26.10 5.06 -16.93
N THR A 19 27.12 4.29 -16.63
CA THR A 19 28.00 4.50 -15.47
C THR A 19 28.69 5.86 -15.49
N ALA A 20 29.05 6.37 -16.67
CA ALA A 20 29.65 7.68 -16.82
C ALA A 20 28.65 8.81 -16.48
N PHE A 21 27.38 8.61 -16.80
CA PHE A 21 26.31 9.52 -16.39
C PHE A 21 26.11 9.49 -14.88
N LYS A 22 26.00 8.30 -14.30
CA LYS A 22 25.84 8.14 -12.83
C LYS A 22 26.90 8.86 -12.02
N ARG A 23 28.16 8.81 -12.45
CA ARG A 23 29.30 9.47 -11.77
C ARG A 23 29.21 11.01 -11.71
N ARG A 24 28.34 11.63 -12.50
CA ARG A 24 28.17 13.09 -12.58
C ARG A 24 27.06 13.61 -11.67
N TRP A 25 26.31 12.70 -11.00
CA TRP A 25 25.18 13.02 -10.15
C TRP A 25 25.44 12.59 -8.71
N ASN A 26 24.94 13.37 -7.78
CA ASN A 26 24.81 12.94 -6.40
C ASN A 26 23.44 12.23 -6.28
N PHE A 27 23.46 10.98 -5.89
CA PHE A 27 22.26 10.19 -5.68
C PHE A 27 21.87 10.20 -4.21
N GLU A 28 20.61 10.45 -3.97
CA GLU A 28 19.99 10.27 -2.67
C GLU A 28 18.94 9.16 -2.79
N TYR A 29 19.05 8.14 -1.94
CA TYR A 29 18.09 7.05 -1.89
C TYR A 29 16.96 7.42 -0.94
N LEU A 30 15.72 7.36 -1.44
CA LEU A 30 14.52 7.53 -0.64
C LEU A 30 13.99 6.15 -0.25
N GLY A 31 14.08 5.82 1.02
CA GLY A 31 13.56 4.56 1.55
C GLY A 31 12.04 4.48 1.44
N ILE A 32 11.51 3.25 1.39
CA ILE A 32 10.07 3.02 1.18
C ILE A 32 9.18 3.64 2.27
N ASN A 33 9.69 3.83 3.48
CA ASN A 33 8.97 4.44 4.60
C ASN A 33 9.38 5.91 4.87
N GLU A 34 10.12 6.53 3.94
CA GLU A 34 10.57 7.90 4.10
C GLU A 34 9.41 8.87 4.29
N ASN A 35 9.51 9.70 5.33
CA ASN A 35 8.50 10.69 5.71
C ASN A 35 7.13 10.11 6.15
N GLU A 36 7.05 8.86 6.56
CA GLU A 36 5.79 8.26 7.03
C GLU A 36 5.25 8.92 8.31
N GLU A 37 6.13 9.55 9.11
CA GLU A 37 5.73 10.33 10.28
C GLU A 37 4.75 11.47 9.96
N LYS A 38 4.75 11.95 8.72
CA LYS A 38 3.83 13.01 8.24
C LYS A 38 2.39 12.54 8.05
N ILE A 39 2.15 11.23 8.15
CA ILE A 39 0.82 10.62 8.06
C ILE A 39 0.51 9.72 9.26
N SER A 40 1.34 9.73 10.28
CA SER A 40 1.10 8.98 11.52
C SER A 40 -0.08 9.58 12.29
N GLY A 41 -0.93 8.71 12.83
CA GLY A 41 -2.10 9.11 13.61
C GLY A 41 -3.30 9.62 12.80
N ILE A 42 -3.18 9.73 11.47
CA ILE A 42 -4.27 10.16 10.59
C ILE A 42 -4.63 9.05 9.58
N GLY A 43 -5.76 9.23 8.90
CA GLY A 43 -6.19 8.25 7.91
C GLY A 43 -6.82 7.00 8.51
N LYS A 44 -7.43 7.12 9.70
CA LYS A 44 -8.18 6.03 10.34
C LYS A 44 -9.53 5.84 9.67
N ILE A 45 -9.87 4.61 9.35
CA ILE A 45 -11.11 4.24 8.69
C ILE A 45 -11.71 2.99 9.31
N GLU A 46 -13.03 3.00 9.49
CA GLU A 46 -13.81 1.80 9.80
C GLU A 46 -14.10 1.05 8.50
N LEU A 47 -13.62 -0.17 8.39
CA LEU A 47 -13.87 -1.05 7.26
C LEU A 47 -14.83 -2.18 7.68
N ALA A 48 -15.58 -2.70 6.74
CA ALA A 48 -16.45 -3.85 6.96
C ALA A 48 -15.67 -4.99 7.64
N GLY A 49 -16.28 -5.58 8.67
CA GLY A 49 -15.69 -6.67 9.43
C GLY A 49 -14.47 -6.28 10.29
N SER A 50 -14.17 -5.01 10.52
CA SER A 50 -13.18 -4.55 11.49
C SER A 50 -13.87 -4.09 12.77
N ASP A 51 -13.31 -4.46 13.93
CA ASP A 51 -13.87 -4.07 15.25
C ASP A 51 -13.36 -2.69 15.68
N GLU A 52 -12.25 -2.24 15.10
CA GLU A 52 -11.63 -0.94 15.38
C GLU A 52 -11.21 -0.24 14.08
N PRO A 53 -11.12 1.11 14.08
CA PRO A 53 -10.61 1.85 12.93
C PRO A 53 -9.17 1.47 12.61
N ILE A 54 -8.87 1.35 11.33
CA ILE A 54 -7.55 0.98 10.81
C ILE A 54 -6.87 2.23 10.25
N GLU A 55 -5.67 2.53 10.70
CA GLU A 55 -4.87 3.63 10.16
C GLU A 55 -4.27 3.25 8.80
N TRP A 56 -4.34 4.15 7.82
CA TRP A 56 -3.80 3.91 6.47
C TRP A 56 -2.32 3.49 6.49
N ASN A 57 -1.48 4.16 7.28
CA ASN A 57 -0.05 3.84 7.28
C ASN A 57 0.22 2.43 7.81
N ILE A 58 -0.51 2.02 8.85
CA ILE A 58 -0.41 0.67 9.41
C ILE A 58 -0.91 -0.35 8.38
N LEU A 59 -2.06 -0.09 7.74
CA LEU A 59 -2.61 -0.94 6.69
C LEU A 59 -1.64 -1.12 5.52
N ARG A 60 -1.05 -0.02 5.04
CA ARG A 60 -0.04 -0.02 3.98
C ARG A 60 1.17 -0.89 4.35
N ARG A 61 1.71 -0.72 5.57
CA ARG A 61 2.84 -1.50 6.07
C ARG A 61 2.51 -3.00 6.15
N ALA A 62 1.31 -3.35 6.59
CA ALA A 62 0.86 -4.73 6.64
C ALA A 62 0.74 -5.36 5.24
N ILE A 63 0.20 -4.61 4.26
CA ILE A 63 0.16 -5.06 2.86
C ILE A 63 1.59 -5.23 2.32
N ASN A 64 2.49 -4.28 2.53
CA ASN A 64 3.89 -4.37 2.12
C ASN A 64 4.60 -5.58 2.76
N ALA A 65 4.38 -5.84 4.04
CA ALA A 65 4.93 -7.00 4.74
C ALA A 65 4.43 -8.32 4.12
N LYS A 66 3.15 -8.40 3.74
CA LYS A 66 2.61 -9.56 3.01
C LYS A 66 3.27 -9.69 1.64
N MET A 67 3.43 -8.59 0.90
CA MET A 67 4.10 -8.59 -0.42
C MET A 67 5.55 -9.07 -0.32
N SER A 68 6.30 -8.65 0.71
CA SER A 68 7.71 -9.01 0.93
C SER A 68 7.90 -10.39 1.57
N SER A 69 6.82 -11.05 2.00
CA SER A 69 6.91 -12.37 2.64
C SER A 69 7.51 -13.42 1.72
N ASP A 70 8.01 -14.52 2.30
CA ASP A 70 8.56 -15.67 1.54
C ASP A 70 7.59 -16.25 0.51
N GLN A 71 6.29 -16.06 0.72
CA GLN A 71 5.25 -16.52 -0.19
C GLN A 71 5.20 -15.74 -1.50
N PHE A 72 5.50 -14.42 -1.46
CA PHE A 72 5.35 -13.53 -2.63
C PHE A 72 6.69 -13.00 -3.13
N LYS A 73 7.62 -12.68 -2.23
CA LYS A 73 8.99 -12.19 -2.53
C LYS A 73 9.00 -11.01 -3.50
N ILE A 74 8.04 -10.09 -3.31
CA ILE A 74 7.98 -8.87 -4.11
C ILE A 74 9.11 -7.93 -3.71
N ASN A 75 9.81 -7.41 -4.70
CA ASN A 75 10.93 -6.50 -4.50
C ASN A 75 10.48 -5.16 -3.89
N GLU A 76 11.39 -4.49 -3.17
CA GLU A 76 11.13 -3.23 -2.49
C GLU A 76 10.61 -2.11 -3.40
N ASP A 77 11.08 -2.07 -4.64
CA ASP A 77 10.65 -1.11 -5.68
C ASP A 77 9.16 -1.16 -6.03
N LYS A 78 8.50 -2.29 -5.73
CA LYS A 78 7.06 -2.48 -5.91
C LYS A 78 6.26 -2.31 -4.63
N LEU A 79 6.89 -1.96 -3.52
CA LEU A 79 6.17 -1.68 -2.29
C LEU A 79 5.53 -0.30 -2.33
N MET A 80 4.47 -0.12 -1.56
CA MET A 80 3.74 1.14 -1.51
C MET A 80 4.38 2.09 -0.50
N GLY A 81 4.74 3.31 -0.94
CA GLY A 81 5.19 4.39 -0.06
C GLY A 81 4.04 5.01 0.73
N PRO A 82 4.34 5.86 1.76
CA PRO A 82 3.34 6.47 2.64
C PRO A 82 2.27 7.29 1.89
N PHE A 83 2.69 7.95 0.82
CA PHE A 83 1.84 8.84 0.00
C PHE A 83 1.25 8.15 -1.23
N PHE A 84 1.24 6.81 -1.28
CA PHE A 84 0.57 6.05 -2.34
C PHE A 84 -0.91 6.45 -2.46
N LEU A 85 -1.59 6.65 -1.33
CA LEU A 85 -2.79 7.46 -1.25
C LEU A 85 -2.42 8.89 -0.85
N SER A 86 -2.92 9.88 -1.59
CA SER A 86 -2.59 11.27 -1.34
C SER A 86 -3.18 11.78 -0.02
N LYS A 87 -2.54 12.80 0.58
CA LYS A 87 -3.07 13.46 1.79
C LYS A 87 -4.52 13.95 1.66
N LYS A 88 -4.98 14.26 0.44
CA LYS A 88 -6.38 14.65 0.19
C LYS A 88 -7.37 13.48 0.32
N VAL A 89 -6.89 12.25 0.14
CA VAL A 89 -7.70 11.02 0.29
C VAL A 89 -7.78 10.63 1.75
N ILE A 90 -6.68 10.74 2.48
CA ILE A 90 -6.57 10.42 3.91
C ILE A 90 -6.80 11.63 4.82
N ALA A 91 -7.41 12.70 4.30
CA ALA A 91 -7.74 13.88 5.11
C ALA A 91 -8.63 13.48 6.28
N SER A 92 -8.24 13.89 7.48
CA SER A 92 -8.81 13.41 8.74
C SER A 92 -9.27 14.56 9.61
N ASP A 93 -10.21 14.25 10.50
CA ASP A 93 -10.65 15.13 11.58
C ASP A 93 -9.60 15.19 12.73
N GLU A 94 -9.94 15.85 13.83
CA GLU A 94 -9.09 15.98 15.03
C GLU A 94 -8.79 14.66 15.74
N ASN A 95 -9.61 13.61 15.53
CA ASN A 95 -9.42 12.28 16.07
C ASN A 95 -8.60 11.37 15.12
N GLY A 96 -8.20 11.89 13.97
CA GLY A 96 -7.51 11.15 12.92
C GLY A 96 -8.43 10.30 12.04
N MET A 97 -9.76 10.42 12.17
CA MET A 97 -10.73 9.70 11.36
C MET A 97 -10.89 10.35 9.99
N ILE A 98 -10.93 9.52 8.94
CA ILE A 98 -11.11 9.99 7.55
C ILE A 98 -12.45 10.73 7.42
N ILE A 99 -12.39 11.97 6.89
CA ILE A 99 -13.56 12.83 6.70
C ILE A 99 -14.47 12.29 5.58
N ASP A 100 -13.89 11.82 4.49
CA ASP A 100 -14.62 11.33 3.31
C ASP A 100 -14.32 9.85 3.07
N THR A 101 -15.04 9.00 3.80
CA THR A 101 -14.91 7.52 3.74
C THR A 101 -15.13 6.99 2.32
N LYS A 102 -16.13 7.53 1.61
CA LYS A 102 -16.42 7.09 0.24
C LYS A 102 -15.24 7.35 -0.69
N LYS A 103 -14.68 8.55 -0.62
CA LYS A 103 -13.49 8.92 -1.43
C LYS A 103 -12.30 8.03 -1.11
N PHE A 104 -12.10 7.67 0.16
CA PHE A 104 -11.05 6.74 0.54
C PHE A 104 -11.28 5.36 -0.06
N VAL A 105 -12.47 4.78 0.08
CA VAL A 105 -12.82 3.45 -0.45
C VAL A 105 -12.67 3.42 -1.97
N ASP A 106 -13.17 4.43 -2.68
CA ASP A 106 -13.03 4.55 -4.12
C ASP A 106 -11.55 4.64 -4.55
N ALA A 107 -10.74 5.43 -3.83
CA ALA A 107 -9.30 5.54 -4.08
C ALA A 107 -8.55 4.25 -3.71
N PHE A 108 -8.93 3.58 -2.62
CA PHE A 108 -8.34 2.31 -2.22
C PHE A 108 -8.59 1.24 -3.29
N LYS A 109 -9.82 1.10 -3.77
CA LYS A 109 -10.15 0.18 -4.87
C LYS A 109 -9.38 0.53 -6.14
N SER A 110 -9.50 1.76 -6.63
CA SER A 110 -8.95 2.18 -7.93
C SER A 110 -7.44 2.30 -7.97
N LYS A 111 -6.77 2.46 -6.83
CA LYS A 111 -5.30 2.57 -6.77
C LYS A 111 -4.66 1.36 -6.09
N VAL A 112 -5.07 1.02 -4.86
CA VAL A 112 -4.40 -0.02 -4.08
C VAL A 112 -4.76 -1.40 -4.61
N ILE A 113 -6.06 -1.75 -4.64
CA ILE A 113 -6.49 -3.07 -5.12
C ILE A 113 -6.12 -3.25 -6.60
N MET A 114 -6.32 -2.22 -7.44
CA MET A 114 -5.96 -2.28 -8.85
C MET A 114 -4.46 -2.53 -9.04
N TYR A 115 -3.62 -1.78 -8.33
CA TYR A 115 -2.17 -1.94 -8.39
C TYR A 115 -1.72 -3.35 -7.95
N LEU A 116 -2.27 -3.84 -6.84
CA LEU A 116 -1.98 -5.19 -6.37
C LEU A 116 -2.44 -6.25 -7.39
N TYR A 117 -3.64 -6.11 -7.90
CA TYR A 117 -4.26 -7.10 -8.78
C TYR A 117 -3.60 -7.18 -10.16
N GLU A 118 -3.27 -6.05 -10.79
CA GLU A 118 -2.76 -6.00 -12.17
C GLU A 118 -1.22 -5.98 -12.25
N ASP A 119 -0.54 -5.43 -11.25
CA ASP A 119 0.90 -5.19 -11.31
C ASP A 119 1.68 -5.97 -10.25
N ALA A 120 1.55 -5.58 -8.98
CA ALA A 120 2.49 -6.00 -7.95
C ALA A 120 2.43 -7.50 -7.66
N VAL A 121 1.23 -8.07 -7.53
CA VAL A 121 1.03 -9.50 -7.22
C VAL A 121 0.32 -10.27 -8.33
N LYS A 122 0.36 -9.77 -9.55
CA LYS A 122 -0.35 -10.32 -10.71
C LYS A 122 -0.28 -11.84 -10.83
N GLN A 123 0.90 -12.44 -10.68
CA GLN A 123 1.10 -13.89 -10.76
C GLN A 123 0.64 -14.66 -9.49
N GLY A 124 0.51 -13.96 -8.36
CA GLY A 124 0.14 -14.51 -7.06
C GLY A 124 -1.22 -14.07 -6.56
N LYS A 125 -2.03 -13.37 -7.37
CA LYS A 125 -3.29 -12.73 -6.94
C LYS A 125 -4.28 -13.70 -6.29
N HIS A 126 -4.36 -14.95 -6.77
CA HIS A 126 -5.20 -15.99 -6.22
C HIS A 126 -4.84 -16.39 -4.77
N ARG A 127 -3.59 -16.19 -4.37
CA ARG A 127 -3.11 -16.41 -3.00
C ARG A 127 -3.12 -15.12 -2.17
N PHE A 128 -3.06 -13.97 -2.84
CA PHE A 128 -3.06 -12.67 -2.17
C PHE A 128 -4.47 -12.26 -1.74
N PHE A 129 -5.47 -12.53 -2.61
CA PHE A 129 -6.88 -12.27 -2.39
C PHE A 129 -7.63 -13.61 -2.17
N ASP A 130 -7.12 -14.43 -1.24
CA ASP A 130 -7.69 -15.77 -0.99
C ASP A 130 -8.93 -15.77 -0.08
N GLY A 131 -9.32 -14.58 0.42
CA GLY A 131 -10.54 -14.41 1.21
C GLY A 131 -11.82 -14.21 0.39
N CYS A 132 -11.72 -14.16 -0.95
CA CYS A 132 -12.86 -13.92 -1.83
C CYS A 132 -12.67 -14.56 -3.22
N ASP A 133 -13.71 -14.45 -4.07
CA ASP A 133 -13.55 -14.70 -5.51
C ASP A 133 -12.63 -13.65 -6.12
N ASN A 134 -11.47 -14.08 -6.54
CA ASN A 134 -10.43 -13.24 -7.14
C ASN A 134 -10.25 -13.49 -8.65
N SER A 135 -11.24 -14.09 -9.30
CA SER A 135 -11.23 -14.35 -10.75
C SER A 135 -11.25 -13.05 -11.56
N LYS A 136 -11.92 -12.02 -11.01
CA LYS A 136 -12.07 -10.69 -11.63
C LYS A 136 -11.75 -9.59 -10.62
N TYR A 137 -11.22 -8.49 -11.11
CA TYR A 137 -10.99 -7.29 -10.31
C TYR A 137 -12.28 -6.77 -9.64
N SER A 138 -13.40 -6.76 -10.39
CA SER A 138 -14.71 -6.36 -9.85
C SER A 138 -15.13 -7.21 -8.67
N SER A 139 -14.97 -8.54 -8.74
CA SER A 139 -15.33 -9.44 -7.63
C SER A 139 -14.51 -9.15 -6.37
N VAL A 140 -13.22 -8.81 -6.51
CA VAL A 140 -12.38 -8.39 -5.37
C VAL A 140 -12.87 -7.05 -4.79
N CYS A 141 -13.27 -6.11 -5.64
CA CYS A 141 -13.83 -4.83 -5.19
C CYS A 141 -15.16 -4.99 -4.45
N ASP A 142 -16.05 -5.84 -4.97
CA ASP A 142 -17.35 -6.14 -4.34
C ASP A 142 -17.14 -6.81 -2.98
N ALA A 143 -16.23 -7.79 -2.91
CA ALA A 143 -15.86 -8.42 -1.65
C ALA A 143 -15.24 -7.44 -0.66
N PHE A 144 -14.42 -6.49 -1.12
CA PHE A 144 -13.88 -5.44 -0.25
C PHE A 144 -14.97 -4.55 0.34
N ASP A 145 -16.01 -4.22 -0.41
CA ASP A 145 -17.16 -3.46 0.10
C ASP A 145 -17.94 -4.26 1.17
N GLU A 146 -18.04 -5.59 1.03
CA GLU A 146 -18.82 -6.45 1.93
C GLU A 146 -18.05 -6.87 3.20
N ILE A 147 -16.79 -7.26 3.05
CA ILE A 147 -15.98 -7.88 4.11
C ILE A 147 -14.65 -7.16 4.38
N GLY A 148 -14.43 -5.99 3.75
CA GLY A 148 -13.24 -5.17 3.96
C GLY A 148 -11.94 -5.95 3.76
N MET A 149 -11.07 -5.91 4.77
CA MET A 149 -9.77 -6.61 4.73
C MET A 149 -9.86 -8.13 4.70
N GLY A 150 -11.03 -8.70 5.00
CA GLY A 150 -11.28 -10.13 4.82
C GLY A 150 -11.11 -10.61 3.38
N SER A 151 -11.29 -9.73 2.38
CA SER A 151 -11.06 -10.05 0.97
C SER A 151 -9.60 -10.40 0.66
N PHE A 152 -8.64 -9.87 1.43
CA PHE A 152 -7.22 -10.15 1.25
C PHE A 152 -6.81 -11.50 1.84
N ARG A 153 -7.37 -11.90 2.99
CA ARG A 153 -7.20 -13.19 3.61
C ARG A 153 -8.06 -13.31 4.87
N SER A 154 -8.56 -14.51 5.16
CA SER A 154 -9.37 -14.78 6.35
C SER A 154 -8.66 -14.48 7.68
N ASN A 155 -7.34 -14.65 7.76
CA ASN A 155 -6.51 -14.37 8.94
C ASN A 155 -5.65 -13.10 8.81
N PHE A 156 -5.91 -12.22 7.83
CA PHE A 156 -5.16 -10.97 7.69
C PHE A 156 -5.39 -10.05 8.89
N LYS A 157 -6.58 -10.12 9.50
CA LYS A 157 -6.93 -9.40 10.72
C LYS A 157 -6.03 -9.77 11.91
N GLU A 158 -5.82 -11.05 12.17
CA GLU A 158 -5.02 -11.53 13.32
C GLU A 158 -3.60 -11.00 13.26
N ASN A 159 -2.97 -11.06 12.07
CA ASN A 159 -1.62 -10.54 11.86
C ASN A 159 -1.52 -9.01 11.95
N PHE A 160 -2.64 -8.30 11.82
CA PHE A 160 -2.70 -6.85 11.83
C PHE A 160 -2.80 -6.31 13.26
N TYR A 161 -3.63 -6.91 14.10
CA TYR A 161 -3.83 -6.48 15.48
C TYR A 161 -2.68 -6.88 16.42
N ASP A 162 -2.01 -8.00 16.17
CA ASP A 162 -0.84 -8.40 16.96
C ASP A 162 0.31 -7.40 16.84
N LYS A 163 0.51 -6.81 15.64
CA LYS A 163 1.57 -5.80 15.44
C LYS A 163 1.25 -4.43 16.06
N GLN A 164 -0.02 -4.07 16.22
CA GLN A 164 -0.37 -2.83 16.95
C GLN A 164 -0.03 -2.89 18.44
N LYS A 165 -0.03 -4.09 19.04
CA LYS A 165 0.29 -4.28 20.46
C LYS A 165 1.79 -4.25 20.75
N ASP A 166 2.62 -4.57 19.76
CA ASP A 166 4.08 -4.58 19.92
C ASP A 166 4.72 -3.20 19.68
N GLU A 167 3.99 -2.24 19.09
CA GLU A 167 4.46 -0.86 18.80
C GLU A 167 3.86 0.19 19.79
N ALA A 168 3.01 -0.19 20.73
CA ALA A 168 2.41 0.68 21.75
C ALA A 168 3.13 0.51 23.11
#